data_52fb37143e8fad1fcbd2f5886ce0d5b7
#
_entry.id   52fb37143e8fad1fcbd2f5886ce0d5b7
#
_cell.length_a   1.000
_cell.length_b   1.000
_cell.length_c   1.000
_cell.angle_alpha   90.00
_cell.angle_beta   90.00
_cell.angle_gamma   90.00
#
_symmetry.space_group_name_H-M   'P 1'
#
loop_
_entity.id
_entity.type
_entity.pdbx_description
1 polymer ?
#
loop_
_entity_poly.entity_id
_entity_poly.type
_entity_poly.pdbx_seq_one_letter_code
_entity_poly.pdbx_strand_id
1 'polypeptide(L)'
;IAKYGPDQKRYAGIHGEFRKAMAAPAKLPEFRGNVTAVLTENYWDGELSELVDRRGRINAKRRELSKDQSLNREQRDKALAELNAKLFTKEELKILELGVSNAAYHYLGSAKILGQIGKAFADALAEMN
;
A
#
# COMPACT_ATOMS: atom_id res chain seq x y z
N ILE A 1 -9.75 -5.27 -4.06
CA ILE A 1 -8.37 -5.74 -4.20
C ILE A 1 -7.47 -4.53 -4.03
N ALA A 2 -6.60 -4.58 -3.02
CA ALA A 2 -5.64 -3.51 -2.75
C ALA A 2 -4.72 -3.31 -3.96
N LYS A 3 -4.25 -2.09 -4.15
CA LYS A 3 -3.21 -1.80 -5.13
C LYS A 3 -1.88 -2.30 -4.55
N TYR A 4 -1.20 -3.10 -5.28
CA TYR A 4 0.10 -3.60 -4.87
C TYR A 4 1.20 -2.76 -5.54
N GLY A 5 2.37 -2.66 -4.95
CA GLY A 5 3.48 -1.83 -5.39
C GLY A 5 3.98 -2.03 -6.84
N PRO A 6 5.06 -1.39 -7.25
CA PRO A 6 5.44 -1.17 -8.66
C PRO A 6 5.68 -2.43 -9.49
N ASP A 7 5.97 -3.57 -8.88
CA ASP A 7 6.18 -4.84 -9.61
C ASP A 7 4.90 -5.47 -10.19
N GLN A 8 3.78 -4.77 -10.05
CA GLN A 8 2.46 -5.30 -10.42
C GLN A 8 1.99 -4.95 -11.80
N LYS A 9 2.82 -4.34 -12.62
CA LYS A 9 2.49 -4.14 -14.05
C LYS A 9 2.01 -5.43 -14.72
N ARG A 10 2.58 -6.58 -14.33
CA ARG A 10 2.19 -7.91 -14.85
C ARG A 10 0.73 -8.26 -14.59
N TYR A 11 0.18 -7.87 -13.45
CA TYR A 11 -1.18 -8.23 -13.03
C TYR A 11 -2.17 -7.06 -13.10
N ALA A 12 -1.73 -5.86 -13.50
CA ALA A 12 -2.56 -4.66 -13.50
C ALA A 12 -3.84 -4.84 -14.35
N GLY A 13 -3.72 -5.44 -15.54
CA GLY A 13 -4.86 -5.73 -16.40
C GLY A 13 -5.85 -6.70 -15.77
N ILE A 14 -5.35 -7.82 -15.26
CA ILE A 14 -6.18 -8.86 -14.60
C ILE A 14 -6.89 -8.27 -13.37
N HIS A 15 -6.19 -7.51 -12.54
CA HIS A 15 -6.79 -6.87 -11.37
C HIS A 15 -7.81 -5.80 -11.77
N GLY A 16 -7.58 -5.06 -12.86
CA GLY A 16 -8.52 -4.09 -13.40
C GLY A 16 -9.83 -4.76 -13.85
N GLU A 17 -9.73 -5.83 -14.63
CA GLU A 17 -10.91 -6.59 -15.07
C GLU A 17 -11.67 -7.23 -13.89
N PHE A 18 -10.95 -7.75 -12.91
CA PHE A 18 -11.56 -8.29 -11.70
C PHE A 18 -12.34 -7.23 -10.92
N ARG A 19 -11.78 -6.01 -10.76
CA ARG A 19 -12.50 -4.89 -10.11
C ARG A 19 -13.74 -4.48 -10.88
N LYS A 20 -13.66 -4.42 -12.21
CA LYS A 20 -14.80 -4.13 -13.07
C LYS A 20 -15.91 -5.18 -12.90
N ALA A 21 -15.54 -6.47 -12.90
CA ALA A 21 -16.48 -7.55 -12.68
C ALA A 21 -17.15 -7.48 -11.30
N MET A 22 -16.39 -7.16 -10.24
CA MET A 22 -16.93 -6.97 -8.88
C MET A 22 -17.89 -5.77 -8.80
N ALA A 23 -17.65 -4.71 -9.56
CA ALA A 23 -18.49 -3.51 -9.55
C ALA A 23 -19.72 -3.62 -10.49
N ALA A 24 -19.72 -4.58 -11.43
CA ALA A 24 -20.77 -4.71 -12.43
C ALA A 24 -22.19 -4.89 -11.85
N PRO A 25 -22.41 -5.67 -10.78
CA PRO A 25 -23.76 -5.82 -10.18
C PRO A 25 -24.42 -4.49 -9.81
N ALA A 26 -23.65 -3.49 -9.37
CA ALA A 26 -24.22 -2.18 -9.01
C ALA A 26 -24.85 -1.42 -10.20
N LYS A 27 -24.62 -1.87 -11.43
CA LYS A 27 -25.17 -1.27 -12.65
C LYS A 27 -26.40 -2.03 -13.19
N LEU A 28 -26.72 -3.17 -12.62
CA LEU A 28 -27.84 -4.00 -13.07
C LEU A 28 -29.16 -3.44 -12.53
N PRO A 29 -30.21 -3.38 -13.37
CA PRO A 29 -31.50 -2.82 -12.97
C PRO A 29 -32.12 -3.51 -11.75
N GLU A 30 -31.96 -4.83 -11.64
CA GLU A 30 -32.48 -5.65 -10.54
C GLU A 30 -31.86 -5.35 -9.18
N PHE A 31 -30.68 -4.71 -9.15
CA PHE A 31 -29.98 -4.34 -7.92
C PHE A 31 -30.04 -2.84 -7.59
N ARG A 32 -30.81 -2.08 -8.39
CA ARG A 32 -30.99 -0.65 -8.15
C ARG A 32 -31.56 -0.38 -6.77
N GLY A 33 -30.89 0.48 -6.00
CA GLY A 33 -31.32 0.89 -4.66
C GLY A 33 -30.88 -0.06 -3.53
N ASN A 34 -30.27 -1.22 -3.82
CA ASN A 34 -29.79 -2.14 -2.79
C ASN A 34 -28.37 -2.65 -3.00
N VAL A 35 -27.72 -2.30 -4.12
CA VAL A 35 -26.31 -2.60 -4.38
C VAL A 35 -25.59 -1.36 -4.91
N THR A 36 -24.48 -1.02 -4.30
CA THR A 36 -23.55 -0.01 -4.79
C THR A 36 -22.12 -0.52 -4.75
N ALA A 37 -21.24 0.09 -5.52
CA ALA A 37 -19.83 -0.32 -5.61
C ALA A 37 -18.92 0.83 -5.20
N VAL A 38 -18.12 0.61 -4.17
CA VAL A 38 -17.05 1.50 -3.75
C VAL A 38 -15.70 0.98 -4.25
N LEU A 39 -15.05 1.74 -5.14
CA LEU A 39 -13.75 1.39 -5.69
C LEU A 39 -12.65 1.76 -4.70
N THR A 40 -12.30 0.85 -3.82
CA THR A 40 -11.34 1.08 -2.73
C THR A 40 -9.93 1.44 -3.20
N GLU A 41 -9.59 1.16 -4.47
CA GLU A 41 -8.32 1.59 -5.09
C GLU A 41 -8.17 3.12 -5.19
N ASN A 42 -9.27 3.87 -5.19
CA ASN A 42 -9.25 5.33 -5.26
C ASN A 42 -8.71 5.97 -3.97
N TYR A 43 -8.65 5.22 -2.88
CA TYR A 43 -8.17 5.65 -1.56
C TYR A 43 -6.75 5.20 -1.25
N TRP A 44 -6.04 4.65 -2.27
CA TRP A 44 -4.67 4.24 -2.11
C TRP A 44 -3.74 5.44 -1.89
N ASP A 45 -2.96 5.40 -0.82
CA ASP A 45 -1.97 6.42 -0.52
C ASP A 45 -0.69 6.19 -1.32
N GLY A 46 -0.54 6.93 -2.44
CA GLY A 46 0.61 6.81 -3.33
C GLY A 46 1.92 7.26 -2.68
N GLU A 47 1.88 8.31 -1.86
CA GLU A 47 3.06 8.82 -1.15
C GLU A 47 3.56 7.81 -0.12
N LEU A 48 2.65 7.27 0.68
CA LEU A 48 2.98 6.23 1.65
C LEU A 48 3.52 4.97 0.97
N SER A 49 2.93 4.60 -0.18
CA SER A 49 3.40 3.47 -0.99
C SER A 49 4.84 3.66 -1.48
N GLU A 50 5.19 4.88 -1.93
CA GLU A 50 6.55 5.19 -2.37
C GLU A 50 7.56 5.10 -1.22
N LEU A 51 7.20 5.56 -0.04
CA LEU A 51 8.02 5.40 1.16
C LEU A 51 8.26 3.92 1.51
N VAL A 52 7.23 3.09 1.39
CA VAL A 52 7.33 1.64 1.59
C VAL A 52 8.26 1.00 0.56
N ASP A 53 8.20 1.41 -0.70
CA ASP A 53 9.08 0.91 -1.77
C ASP A 53 10.53 1.30 -1.50
N ARG A 54 10.78 2.53 -1.07
CA ARG A 54 12.12 2.97 -0.64
C ARG A 54 12.62 2.16 0.56
N ARG A 55 11.78 1.85 1.54
CA ARG A 55 12.10 0.94 2.66
C ARG A 55 12.44 -0.46 2.18
N GLY A 56 11.82 -0.92 1.11
CA GLY A 56 12.15 -2.18 0.44
C GLY A 56 13.62 -2.27 0.01
N ARG A 57 14.21 -1.15 -0.43
CA ARG A 57 15.63 -1.08 -0.80
C ARG A 57 16.56 -1.28 0.41
N ILE A 58 16.20 -0.74 1.58
CA ILE A 58 16.93 -0.99 2.84
C ILE A 58 16.90 -2.48 3.18
N ASN A 59 15.74 -3.11 3.07
CA ASN A 59 15.58 -4.54 3.36
C ASN A 59 16.35 -5.43 2.38
N ALA A 60 16.43 -5.04 1.10
CA ALA A 60 17.25 -5.71 0.09
C ALA A 60 18.74 -5.59 0.45
N LYS A 61 19.20 -4.38 0.78
CA LYS A 61 20.60 -4.14 1.18
C LYS A 61 20.97 -4.89 2.47
N ARG A 62 20.08 -4.95 3.44
CA ARG A 62 20.27 -5.74 4.67
C ARG A 62 20.50 -7.22 4.35
N ARG A 63 19.69 -7.79 3.44
CA ARG A 63 19.83 -9.19 3.01
C ARG A 63 21.15 -9.43 2.25
N GLU A 64 21.58 -8.47 1.44
CA GLU A 64 22.89 -8.51 0.75
C GLU A 64 24.03 -8.54 1.77
N LEU A 65 24.07 -7.53 2.66
CA LEU A 65 25.09 -7.40 3.68
C LEU A 65 25.14 -8.58 4.66
N SER A 66 23.99 -9.23 4.92
CA SER A 66 23.96 -10.39 5.81
C SER A 66 24.66 -11.62 5.24
N LYS A 67 24.79 -11.70 3.91
CA LYS A 67 25.50 -12.79 3.22
C LYS A 67 26.99 -12.55 3.11
N ASP A 68 27.45 -11.32 3.27
CA ASP A 68 28.85 -10.96 3.20
C ASP A 68 29.55 -11.29 4.53
N GLN A 69 30.36 -12.34 4.50
CA GLN A 69 31.10 -12.81 5.68
C GLN A 69 32.32 -11.95 6.00
N SER A 70 32.76 -11.08 5.06
CA SER A 70 33.90 -10.18 5.28
C SER A 70 33.56 -8.98 6.18
N LEU A 71 32.25 -8.67 6.32
CA LEU A 71 31.77 -7.54 7.11
C LEU A 71 31.38 -7.97 8.53
N ASN A 72 31.86 -7.22 9.51
CA ASN A 72 31.37 -7.35 10.89
C ASN A 72 30.03 -6.63 11.07
N ARG A 73 29.41 -6.78 12.25
CA ARG A 73 28.09 -6.18 12.57
C ARG A 73 28.11 -4.67 12.46
N GLU A 74 29.13 -4.02 13.03
CA GLU A 74 29.26 -2.56 13.02
C GLU A 74 29.34 -1.98 11.61
N GLN A 75 30.12 -2.62 10.73
CA GLN A 75 30.22 -2.22 9.32
C GLN A 75 28.89 -2.35 8.58
N ARG A 76 28.11 -3.42 8.84
CA ARG A 76 26.78 -3.62 8.26
C ARG A 76 25.78 -2.56 8.77
N ASP A 77 25.79 -2.30 10.08
CA ASP A 77 24.90 -1.31 10.69
C ASP A 77 25.22 0.11 10.19
N LYS A 78 26.50 0.45 10.04
CA LYS A 78 26.95 1.72 9.45
C LYS A 78 26.46 1.87 8.01
N ALA A 79 26.67 0.86 7.17
CA ALA A 79 26.23 0.89 5.76
C ALA A 79 24.70 1.04 5.63
N LEU A 80 23.92 0.40 6.52
CA LEU A 80 22.45 0.56 6.56
C LEU A 80 22.03 1.94 7.05
N ALA A 81 22.72 2.50 8.04
CA ALA A 81 22.44 3.84 8.56
C ALA A 81 22.71 4.91 7.48
N GLU A 82 23.83 4.81 6.76
CA GLU A 82 24.17 5.70 5.64
C GLU A 82 23.13 5.62 4.52
N LEU A 83 22.71 4.41 4.15
CA LEU A 83 21.67 4.24 3.14
C LEU A 83 20.32 4.80 3.62
N ASN A 84 19.98 4.61 4.88
CA ASN A 84 18.75 5.15 5.49
C ASN A 84 18.74 6.69 5.44
N ALA A 85 19.83 7.32 5.88
CA ALA A 85 19.99 8.78 5.85
C ALA A 85 19.95 9.36 4.43
N LYS A 86 20.38 8.58 3.43
CA LYS A 86 20.33 8.97 2.01
C LYS A 86 18.93 8.85 1.42
N LEU A 87 18.13 7.88 1.88
CA LEU A 87 16.83 7.57 1.30
C LEU A 87 15.66 8.27 2.00
N PHE A 88 15.82 8.69 3.25
CA PHE A 88 14.71 9.22 4.06
C PHE A 88 15.11 10.46 4.86
N THR A 89 14.17 11.38 4.96
CA THR A 89 14.19 12.41 6.01
C THR A 89 13.67 11.83 7.34
N LYS A 90 13.85 12.57 8.42
CA LYS A 90 13.31 12.19 9.75
C LYS A 90 11.78 12.15 9.74
N GLU A 91 11.17 13.08 9.04
CA GLU A 91 9.72 13.21 8.88
C GLU A 91 9.16 12.00 8.11
N GLU A 92 9.80 11.59 7.01
CA GLU A 92 9.40 10.43 6.23
C GLU A 92 9.51 9.12 7.03
N LEU A 93 10.54 8.97 7.86
CA LEU A 93 10.65 7.82 8.76
C LEU A 93 9.52 7.79 9.78
N LYS A 94 9.12 8.94 10.32
CA LYS A 94 7.99 9.05 11.23
C LYS A 94 6.66 8.72 10.53
N ILE A 95 6.48 9.16 9.29
CA ILE A 95 5.31 8.81 8.47
C ILE A 95 5.24 7.29 8.25
N LEU A 96 6.36 6.65 7.93
CA LEU A 96 6.43 5.19 7.78
C LEU A 96 6.10 4.45 9.07
N GLU A 97 6.64 4.92 10.20
CA GLU A 97 6.42 4.30 11.51
C GLU A 97 4.94 4.36 11.92
N LEU A 98 4.30 5.50 11.74
CA LEU A 98 2.92 5.72 12.16
C LEU A 98 1.89 5.27 11.12
N GLY A 99 2.24 5.33 9.83
CA GLY A 99 1.33 5.12 8.72
C GLY A 99 1.26 3.68 8.21
N VAL A 100 2.23 2.82 8.58
CA VAL A 100 2.35 1.47 8.02
C VAL A 100 2.47 0.44 9.12
N SER A 101 1.43 -0.34 9.33
CA SER A 101 1.43 -1.46 10.28
C SER A 101 1.39 -2.85 9.63
N ASN A 102 1.15 -2.92 8.30
CA ASN A 102 1.01 -4.20 7.60
C ASN A 102 1.50 -4.11 6.14
N ALA A 103 1.40 -5.20 5.41
CA ALA A 103 1.77 -5.31 4.01
C ALA A 103 0.75 -4.63 3.05
N ALA A 104 1.16 -4.43 1.79
CA ALA A 104 0.35 -3.75 0.78
C ALA A 104 -1.01 -4.42 0.52
N TYR A 105 -1.07 -5.77 0.57
CA TYR A 105 -2.33 -6.50 0.39
C TYR A 105 -3.34 -6.33 1.53
N HIS A 106 -2.92 -5.74 2.66
CA HIS A 106 -3.75 -5.29 3.78
C HIS A 106 -3.83 -3.76 3.86
N TYR A 107 -3.81 -3.07 2.73
CA TYR A 107 -3.85 -1.59 2.66
C TYR A 107 -2.77 -0.91 3.51
N LEU A 108 -1.58 -1.52 3.60
CA LEU A 108 -0.45 -1.11 4.44
C LEU A 108 -0.78 -1.12 5.96
N GLY A 109 -1.97 -1.58 6.35
CA GLY A 109 -2.50 -1.39 7.71
C GLY A 109 -2.66 0.09 8.07
N SER A 110 -2.82 0.95 7.05
CA SER A 110 -2.89 2.39 7.23
C SER A 110 -4.27 2.83 7.71
N ALA A 111 -4.32 3.44 8.90
CA ALA A 111 -5.55 4.02 9.43
C ALA A 111 -6.14 5.09 8.50
N LYS A 112 -5.30 5.88 7.82
CA LYS A 112 -5.71 6.86 6.82
C LYS A 112 -6.48 6.21 5.67
N ILE A 113 -5.90 5.16 5.06
CA ILE A 113 -6.53 4.46 3.93
C ILE A 113 -7.84 3.79 4.39
N LEU A 114 -7.80 3.05 5.49
CA LEU A 114 -8.96 2.31 6.00
C LEU A 114 -10.08 3.25 6.45
N GLY A 115 -9.75 4.40 7.06
CA GLY A 115 -10.71 5.42 7.44
C GLY A 115 -11.40 6.06 6.24
N GLN A 116 -10.66 6.36 5.18
CA GLN A 116 -11.23 6.89 3.92
C GLN A 116 -12.14 5.87 3.24
N ILE A 117 -11.76 4.60 3.20
CA ILE A 117 -12.59 3.51 2.68
C ILE A 117 -13.88 3.37 3.51
N GLY A 118 -13.78 3.39 4.85
CA GLY A 118 -14.93 3.33 5.75
C GLY A 118 -15.89 4.48 5.53
N LYS A 119 -15.36 5.71 5.39
CA LYS A 119 -16.17 6.88 5.04
C LYS A 119 -16.89 6.69 3.71
N ALA A 120 -16.19 6.23 2.68
CA ALA A 120 -16.77 6.01 1.36
C ALA A 120 -17.90 4.96 1.37
N PHE A 121 -17.79 3.92 2.19
CA PHE A 121 -18.89 2.97 2.38
C PHE A 121 -20.10 3.63 3.08
N ALA A 122 -19.86 4.46 4.08
CA ALA A 122 -20.94 5.18 4.77
C ALA A 122 -21.66 6.15 3.83
N ASP A 123 -20.90 6.93 3.05
CA ASP A 123 -21.44 7.86 2.05
C ASP A 123 -22.28 7.09 1.00
N ALA A 124 -21.76 6.01 0.46
CA ALA A 124 -22.45 5.19 -0.54
C ALA A 124 -23.75 4.56 0.00
N LEU A 125 -23.77 4.15 1.26
CA LEU A 125 -25.00 3.65 1.90
C LEU A 125 -26.03 4.77 2.12
N ALA A 126 -25.59 5.97 2.49
CA ALA A 126 -26.48 7.12 2.67
C ALA A 126 -27.14 7.57 1.35
N GLU A 127 -26.42 7.46 0.23
CA GLU A 127 -26.92 7.78 -1.11
C GLU A 127 -27.91 6.74 -1.67
N MET A 128 -27.93 5.52 -1.11
CA MET A 128 -28.87 4.46 -1.52
C MET A 128 -30.25 4.60 -0.89
N ASN A 129 -30.40 5.35 0.20
CA ASN A 129 -31.68 5.62 0.89
C ASN A 129 -32.32 6.89 0.34
#